data_cf1966402fe5a137a4b3109bb5e5189f
#
_entry.id   cf1966402fe5a137a4b3109bb5e5189f
#
_cell.length_a   1.000
_cell.length_b   1.000
_cell.length_c   1.000
_cell.angle_alpha   90.00
_cell.angle_beta   90.00
_cell.angle_gamma   90.00
#
_symmetry.space_group_name_H-M   'P 1'
#
loop_
_entity.id
_entity.type
_entity.pdbx_description
1 polymer ?
#
loop_
_entity_poly.entity_id
_entity_poly.type
_entity_poly.pdbx_seq_one_letter_code
_entity_poly.pdbx_strand_id
1 'polypeptide(L)' 'ANATPLWYLGESLKLLGTADFAVFAPGWQDYRGCRIEHDAAVAYGIPIAEV' A
#
# COMPACT_ATOMS: atom_id res chain seq x y z
N ALA A 1 15.74 -15.49 -6.26
CA ALA A 1 15.71 -14.89 -4.94
C ALA A 1 14.48 -15.32 -4.17
N ASN A 2 14.60 -15.42 -2.87
CA ASN A 2 13.48 -15.72 -2.00
C ASN A 2 12.57 -14.51 -1.84
N ALA A 3 11.27 -14.77 -1.61
CA ALA A 3 10.33 -13.73 -1.30
C ALA A 3 10.75 -13.03 0.01
N THR A 4 10.89 -11.73 -0.05
CA THR A 4 11.28 -10.88 1.08
C THR A 4 10.14 -9.90 1.38
N PRO A 5 10.17 -9.21 2.53
CA PRO A 5 9.19 -8.15 2.78
C PRO A 5 9.12 -7.13 1.64
N LEU A 6 10.25 -6.76 1.06
CA LEU A 6 10.28 -5.82 -0.07
C LEU A 6 9.63 -6.41 -1.31
N TRP A 7 9.83 -7.71 -1.57
CA TRP A 7 9.19 -8.38 -2.69
C TRP A 7 7.66 -8.32 -2.56
N TYR A 8 7.14 -8.62 -1.37
CA TYR A 8 5.70 -8.54 -1.11
C TYR A 8 5.17 -7.13 -1.25
N LEU A 9 5.94 -6.14 -0.79
CA LEU A 9 5.57 -4.74 -0.98
C LEU A 9 5.48 -4.40 -2.47
N GLY A 10 6.43 -4.90 -3.27
CA GLY A 10 6.40 -4.70 -4.71
C GLY A 10 5.14 -5.26 -5.35
N GLU A 11 4.71 -6.45 -4.95
CA GLU A 11 3.47 -7.05 -5.43
C GLU A 11 2.25 -6.22 -5.02
N SER A 12 2.22 -5.75 -3.79
CA SER A 12 1.14 -4.89 -3.30
C SER A 12 1.08 -3.57 -4.06
N LEU A 13 2.23 -2.97 -4.37
CA LEU A 13 2.28 -1.72 -5.14
C LEU A 13 1.79 -1.93 -6.58
N LYS A 14 2.03 -3.07 -7.18
CA LYS A 14 1.47 -3.40 -8.49
C LYS A 14 -0.06 -3.42 -8.44
N LEU A 15 -0.62 -4.05 -7.42
CA LEU A 15 -2.07 -4.07 -7.23
C LEU A 15 -2.63 -2.67 -7.00
N LEU A 16 -1.94 -1.87 -6.20
CA LEU A 16 -2.32 -0.49 -5.96
C LEU A 16 -2.37 0.30 -7.27
N GLY A 17 -1.44 0.02 -8.19
CA GLY A 17 -1.38 0.68 -9.48
C GLY A 17 -2.59 0.42 -10.38
N THR A 18 -3.39 -0.60 -10.08
CA THR A 18 -4.60 -0.94 -10.83
C THR A 18 -5.88 -0.65 -10.05
N ALA A 19 -5.76 -0.12 -8.83
CA ALA A 19 -6.88 0.07 -7.94
C ALA A 19 -7.63 1.38 -8.21
N ASP A 20 -8.95 1.36 -8.06
CA ASP A 20 -9.76 2.57 -8.11
C ASP A 20 -9.72 3.32 -6.78
N PHE A 21 -9.47 2.61 -5.71
CA PHE A 21 -9.28 3.18 -4.37
C PHE A 21 -8.50 2.18 -3.51
N ALA A 22 -7.92 2.66 -2.42
CA ALA A 22 -7.18 1.85 -1.46
C ALA A 22 -7.87 1.91 -0.10
N VAL A 23 -7.88 0.77 0.60
CA VAL A 23 -8.46 0.68 1.95
C VAL A 23 -7.36 0.33 2.93
N PHE A 24 -7.29 1.09 4.02
CA PHE A 24 -6.32 0.84 5.09
C PHE A 24 -7.06 0.52 6.38
N ALA A 25 -6.68 -0.59 7.01
CA ALA A 25 -7.26 -1.02 8.28
C ALA A 25 -6.73 -0.16 9.43
N PRO A 26 -7.48 -0.03 10.55
CA PRO A 26 -6.97 0.68 11.73
C PRO A 26 -5.62 0.12 12.16
N GLY A 27 -4.68 1.01 12.53
CA GLY A 27 -3.34 0.62 12.94
C GLY A 27 -2.35 0.46 11.77
N TRP A 28 -2.74 0.82 10.56
CA TRP A 28 -1.86 0.70 9.39
C TRP A 28 -0.54 1.48 9.57
N GLN A 29 -0.55 2.55 10.36
CA GLN A 29 0.64 3.37 10.63
C GLN A 29 1.75 2.60 11.34
N ASP A 30 1.41 1.50 12.00
CA ASP A 30 2.39 0.69 12.72
C ASP A 30 3.17 -0.25 11.79
N TYR A 31 2.77 -0.34 10.53
CA TYR A 31 3.39 -1.26 9.56
C TYR A 31 4.11 -0.48 8.48
N ARG A 32 5.41 -0.75 8.33
CA ARG A 32 6.26 -0.06 7.36
C ARG A 32 5.72 -0.14 5.93
N GLY A 33 5.33 -1.34 5.50
CA GLY A 33 4.78 -1.53 4.16
C GLY A 33 3.51 -0.73 3.93
N CYS A 34 2.62 -0.69 4.92
CA CYS A 34 1.39 0.08 4.83
C CYS A 34 1.66 1.59 4.75
N ARG A 35 2.66 2.08 5.48
CA ARG A 35 3.04 3.50 5.39
C ARG A 35 3.52 3.86 3.99
N ILE A 36 4.32 2.98 3.38
CA ILE A 36 4.84 3.20 2.02
C ILE A 36 3.70 3.16 1.00
N GLU A 37 2.79 2.20 1.13
CA GLU A 37 1.63 2.09 0.25
C GLU A 37 0.70 3.30 0.39
N HIS A 38 0.50 3.77 1.61
CA HIS A 38 -0.31 4.96 1.87
C HIS A 38 0.30 6.19 1.20
N ASP A 39 1.60 6.38 1.38
CA ASP A 39 2.33 7.50 0.76
C ASP A 39 2.26 7.43 -0.76
N ALA A 40 2.38 6.22 -1.34
CA ALA A 40 2.27 6.02 -2.77
C ALA A 40 0.86 6.38 -3.27
N ALA A 41 -0.18 5.96 -2.54
CA ALA A 41 -1.55 6.28 -2.91
C ALA A 41 -1.80 7.79 -2.91
N VAL A 42 -1.32 8.49 -1.89
CA VAL A 42 -1.41 9.96 -1.82
C VAL A 42 -0.65 10.60 -2.98
N ALA A 43 0.59 10.18 -3.19
CA ALA A 43 1.46 10.79 -4.20
C ALA A 43 0.91 10.62 -5.62
N TYR A 44 0.24 9.52 -5.89
CA TYR A 44 -0.29 9.21 -7.23
C TYR A 44 -1.80 9.41 -7.35
N GLY A 45 -2.41 10.01 -6.35
CA GLY A 45 -3.81 10.42 -6.46
C GLY A 45 -4.84 9.30 -6.38
N ILE A 46 -4.48 8.17 -5.74
CA ILE A 46 -5.44 7.09 -5.53
C ILE A 46 -6.28 7.42 -4.30
N PRO A 47 -7.63 7.46 -4.43
CA PRO A 47 -8.49 7.76 -3.28
C PRO A 47 -8.28 6.75 -2.14
N ILE A 48 -8.26 7.23 -0.91
CA ILE A 48 -8.04 6.40 0.26
C ILE A 48 -9.30 6.37 1.11
N ALA A 49 -9.74 5.16 1.46
CA ALA A 49 -10.79 4.92 2.43
C ALA A 49 -10.17 4.27 3.67
N GLU A 50 -10.49 4.77 4.84
CA GLU A 50 -10.04 4.21 6.11
C GLU A 50 -11.23 3.58 6.83
N VAL A 51 -10.98 2.42 7.42
CA VAL A 51 -12.02 1.68 8.14
C VAL A 51 -11.92 1.96 9.63
#